data_ce71ee643543f919a618bd7b4434fd01
#
_entry.id   ce71ee643543f919a618bd7b4434fd01
#
_cell.length_a   1.000
_cell.length_b   1.000
_cell.length_c   1.000
_cell.angle_alpha   90.00
_cell.angle_beta   90.00
_cell.angle_gamma   90.00
#
_symmetry.space_group_name_H-M   'P 1'
#
loop_
_entity.id
_entity.type
_entity.pdbx_description
1 polymer ?
#
loop_
_entity_poly.entity_id
_entity_poly.type
_entity_poly.pdbx_seq_one_letter_code
_entity_poly.pdbx_strand_id
1 'polypeptide(L)'
;ASDVYKRQVNITVVRLFAYLHDKCRIDNGYDVEHGKRAAIMINGIRHTLLKELTDNEFELLSKACELHATTLRTGNLTIDTCFDADRLDLERVGIIPYPNKMATSKGEYYAKNLSEFYDLAALITMG
;
A
#
# COMPACT_ATOMS: atom_id res chain seq x y z
N ALA A 1 20.25 -14.04 -7.07
CA ALA A 1 18.85 -14.35 -7.40
C ALA A 1 17.90 -13.75 -6.37
N SER A 2 18.16 -13.94 -5.07
CA SER A 2 17.30 -13.41 -4.02
C SER A 2 17.27 -11.89 -3.99
N ASP A 3 18.41 -11.22 -4.32
CA ASP A 3 18.46 -9.76 -4.34
C ASP A 3 17.66 -9.18 -5.50
N VAL A 4 17.71 -9.81 -6.67
CA VAL A 4 16.90 -9.40 -7.82
C VAL A 4 15.41 -9.56 -7.49
N TYR A 5 15.03 -10.67 -6.85
CA TYR A 5 13.65 -10.91 -6.44
C TYR A 5 13.14 -9.86 -5.45
N LYS A 6 13.99 -9.50 -4.47
CA LYS A 6 13.64 -8.49 -3.46
C LYS A 6 13.50 -7.08 -4.02
N ARG A 7 14.09 -6.82 -5.20
CA ARG A 7 14.00 -5.51 -5.87
C ARG A 7 12.75 -5.36 -6.73
N GLN A 8 12.00 -6.43 -6.91
CA GLN A 8 10.76 -6.40 -7.70
C GLN A 8 9.57 -6.19 -6.80
N VAL A 9 8.68 -5.29 -7.21
CA VAL A 9 7.42 -5.04 -6.50
C VAL A 9 6.45 -6.17 -6.82
N ASN A 10 5.84 -6.74 -5.79
CA ASN A 10 4.78 -7.73 -5.98
C ASN A 10 3.46 -6.99 -6.27
N ILE A 11 3.04 -6.97 -7.52
CA ILE A 11 1.85 -6.23 -7.96
C ILE A 11 0.57 -6.78 -7.33
N THR A 12 0.49 -8.09 -7.13
CA THR A 12 -0.68 -8.71 -6.49
C THR A 12 -0.88 -8.15 -5.08
N VAL A 13 0.20 -8.05 -4.30
CA VAL A 13 0.14 -7.50 -2.94
C VAL A 13 -0.28 -6.03 -2.97
N VAL A 14 0.31 -5.23 -3.86
CA VAL A 14 -0.02 -3.80 -3.95
C VAL A 14 -1.50 -3.59 -4.32
N ARG A 15 -2.03 -4.36 -5.26
CA ARG A 15 -3.44 -4.26 -5.66
C ARG A 15 -4.38 -4.65 -4.52
N LEU A 16 -4.07 -5.73 -3.82
CA LEU A 16 -4.89 -6.16 -2.68
C LEU A 16 -4.81 -5.17 -1.53
N PHE A 17 -3.63 -4.61 -1.28
CA PHE A 17 -3.47 -3.56 -0.28
C PHE A 17 -4.36 -2.35 -0.61
N ALA A 18 -4.33 -1.88 -1.86
CA ALA A 18 -5.14 -0.74 -2.27
C ALA A 18 -6.64 -0.99 -2.01
N TYR A 19 -7.08 -2.24 -2.16
CA TYR A 19 -8.47 -2.62 -1.96
C TYR A 19 -8.83 -2.81 -0.49
N LEU A 20 -7.92 -3.35 0.32
CA LEU A 20 -8.25 -3.85 1.66
C LEU A 20 -7.82 -2.97 2.82
N HIS A 21 -6.80 -2.11 2.66
CA HIS A 21 -6.14 -1.45 3.80
C HIS A 21 -7.06 -0.55 4.63
N ASP A 22 -8.09 0.05 4.03
CA ASP A 22 -9.01 0.94 4.71
C ASP A 22 -10.37 0.31 5.06
N LYS A 23 -10.55 -1.00 4.82
CA LYS A 23 -11.84 -1.65 5.04
C LYS A 23 -12.31 -1.62 6.50
N CYS A 24 -11.37 -1.53 7.44
CA CYS A 24 -11.68 -1.50 8.87
C CYS A 24 -11.55 -0.10 9.49
N ARG A 25 -11.52 0.94 8.66
CA ARG A 25 -11.47 2.31 9.15
C ARG A 25 -12.83 2.69 9.74
N ILE A 26 -12.81 3.28 10.95
CA ILE A 26 -14.04 3.64 11.67
C ILE A 26 -14.51 5.04 11.29
N ASP A 27 -13.59 5.99 11.11
CA ASP A 27 -13.93 7.34 10.69
C ASP A 27 -12.86 7.92 9.79
N ASN A 28 -13.12 9.10 9.19
CA ASN A 28 -12.20 9.76 8.25
C ASN A 28 -11.11 10.58 8.96
N GLY A 29 -11.13 10.64 10.30
CA GLY A 29 -10.14 11.35 11.09
C GLY A 29 -8.96 10.48 11.45
N TYR A 30 -8.35 10.78 12.60
CA TYR A 30 -7.17 10.09 13.09
C TYR A 30 -7.55 8.75 13.72
N ASP A 31 -7.28 7.67 13.00
CA ASP A 31 -7.62 6.31 13.43
C ASP A 31 -6.38 5.42 13.27
N VAL A 32 -5.48 5.43 14.27
CA VAL A 32 -4.21 4.69 14.22
C VAL A 32 -4.38 3.18 14.26
N GLU A 33 -5.50 2.69 14.77
CA GLU A 33 -5.74 1.25 14.92
C GLU A 33 -6.35 0.60 13.68
N HIS A 34 -6.73 1.37 12.65
CA HIS A 34 -7.39 0.79 11.47
C HIS A 34 -6.48 -0.17 10.70
N GLY A 35 -5.16 0.06 10.71
CA GLY A 35 -4.22 -0.85 10.08
C GLY A 35 -4.17 -2.20 10.77
N LYS A 36 -4.14 -2.21 12.10
CA LYS A 36 -4.16 -3.45 12.88
C LYS A 36 -5.47 -4.21 12.68
N ARG A 37 -6.59 -3.50 12.64
CA ARG A 37 -7.89 -4.13 12.38
C ARG A 37 -7.97 -4.73 11.00
N ALA A 38 -7.39 -4.05 9.98
CA ALA A 38 -7.32 -4.59 8.63
C ALA A 38 -6.48 -5.87 8.59
N ALA A 39 -5.34 -5.90 9.29
CA ALA A 39 -4.51 -7.10 9.36
C ALA A 39 -5.25 -8.27 10.01
N ILE A 40 -6.03 -8.02 11.06
CA ILE A 40 -6.87 -9.06 11.70
C ILE A 40 -7.93 -9.56 10.71
N MET A 41 -8.58 -8.66 10.00
CA MET A 41 -9.60 -9.03 9.00
C MET A 41 -9.02 -9.95 7.92
N ILE A 42 -7.86 -9.61 7.35
CA ILE A 42 -7.28 -10.42 6.27
C ILE A 42 -6.81 -11.80 6.78
N ASN A 43 -6.41 -11.91 8.05
CA ASN A 43 -6.14 -13.22 8.66
C ASN A 43 -7.38 -14.10 8.64
N GLY A 44 -8.55 -13.52 8.90
CA GLY A 44 -9.81 -14.26 8.90
C GLY A 44 -10.23 -14.80 7.53
N ILE A 45 -9.73 -14.21 6.45
CA ILE A 45 -10.07 -14.63 5.08
C ILE A 45 -8.89 -15.28 4.35
N ARG A 46 -7.79 -15.61 5.08
CA ARG A 46 -6.58 -16.18 4.51
C ARG A 46 -6.84 -17.46 3.70
N HIS A 47 -7.66 -18.36 4.24
CA HIS A 47 -7.90 -19.66 3.63
C HIS A 47 -9.19 -19.72 2.80
N THR A 48 -9.87 -18.57 2.63
CA THR A 48 -11.06 -18.46 1.80
C THR A 48 -10.79 -17.52 0.62
N LEU A 49 -11.03 -16.22 0.79
CA LEU A 49 -10.88 -15.24 -0.29
C LEU A 49 -9.42 -15.02 -0.72
N LEU A 50 -8.46 -15.20 0.20
CA LEU A 50 -7.04 -15.00 -0.09
C LEU A 50 -6.26 -16.31 -0.24
N LYS A 51 -6.92 -17.41 -0.51
CA LYS A 51 -6.30 -18.74 -0.58
C LYS A 51 -5.26 -18.88 -1.69
N GLU A 52 -5.37 -18.08 -2.75
CA GLU A 52 -4.44 -18.14 -3.88
C GLU A 52 -3.10 -17.44 -3.60
N LEU A 53 -2.99 -16.67 -2.54
CA LEU A 53 -1.73 -16.02 -2.18
C LEU A 53 -0.74 -17.03 -1.65
N THR A 54 0.54 -16.85 -2.00
CA THR A 54 1.61 -17.56 -1.31
C THR A 54 1.70 -17.05 0.13
N ASP A 55 2.34 -17.83 1.01
CA ASP A 55 2.54 -17.41 2.39
C ASP A 55 3.34 -16.11 2.46
N ASN A 56 4.34 -15.94 1.59
CA ASN A 56 5.13 -14.71 1.53
C ASN A 56 4.27 -13.51 1.10
N GLU A 57 3.43 -13.68 0.08
CA GLU A 57 2.53 -12.63 -0.39
C GLU A 57 1.55 -12.22 0.72
N PHE A 58 0.99 -13.19 1.42
CA PHE A 58 0.09 -12.92 2.54
C PHE A 58 0.79 -12.16 3.65
N GLU A 59 2.02 -12.56 4.00
CA GLU A 59 2.79 -11.87 5.04
C GLU A 59 3.08 -10.42 4.65
N LEU A 60 3.47 -10.16 3.40
CA LEU A 60 3.71 -8.80 2.92
C LEU A 60 2.44 -7.96 2.98
N LEU A 61 1.31 -8.51 2.55
CA LEU A 61 0.02 -7.83 2.59
C LEU A 61 -0.38 -7.51 4.03
N SER A 62 -0.24 -8.47 4.94
CA SER A 62 -0.57 -8.30 6.35
C SER A 62 0.27 -7.19 6.99
N LYS A 63 1.57 -7.19 6.75
CA LYS A 63 2.49 -6.17 7.26
C LYS A 63 2.18 -4.79 6.69
N ALA A 64 1.90 -4.71 5.40
CA ALA A 64 1.54 -3.45 4.77
C ALA A 64 0.27 -2.87 5.39
N CYS A 65 -0.76 -3.67 5.56
CA CYS A 65 -2.01 -3.24 6.20
C CYS A 65 -1.80 -2.81 7.64
N GLU A 66 -1.06 -3.61 8.41
CA GLU A 66 -0.82 -3.34 9.83
C GLU A 66 -0.09 -2.01 10.05
N LEU A 67 0.92 -1.73 9.22
CA LEU A 67 1.89 -0.66 9.48
C LEU A 67 1.63 0.63 8.70
N HIS A 68 0.70 0.63 7.73
CA HIS A 68 0.57 1.77 6.81
C HIS A 68 0.22 3.10 7.48
N ALA A 69 -0.48 3.07 8.60
CA ALA A 69 -0.90 4.28 9.31
C ALA A 69 0.18 4.84 10.26
N THR A 70 1.18 4.03 10.64
CA THR A 70 2.11 4.37 11.71
C THR A 70 3.59 4.32 11.33
N THR A 71 3.94 3.75 10.18
CA THR A 71 5.34 3.52 9.79
C THR A 71 5.65 4.25 8.49
N LEU A 72 6.77 4.98 8.45
CA LEU A 72 7.18 5.72 7.26
C LEU A 72 7.71 4.79 6.18
N ARG A 73 8.60 3.87 6.53
CA ARG A 73 9.20 2.90 5.61
C ARG A 73 9.71 1.68 6.37
N THR A 74 9.78 0.54 5.67
CA THR A 74 10.23 -0.73 6.26
C THR A 74 11.54 -1.24 5.68
N GLY A 75 11.94 -0.76 4.51
CA GLY A 75 13.05 -1.31 3.75
C GLY A 75 12.64 -2.43 2.79
N ASN A 76 11.39 -2.90 2.85
CA ASN A 76 10.86 -3.85 1.88
C ASN A 76 10.16 -3.08 0.76
N LEU A 77 10.60 -3.29 -0.48
CA LEU A 77 10.12 -2.50 -1.61
C LEU A 77 8.62 -2.66 -1.85
N THR A 78 8.08 -3.86 -1.72
CA THR A 78 6.65 -4.10 -1.92
C THR A 78 5.81 -3.39 -0.86
N ILE A 79 6.17 -3.53 0.42
CA ILE A 79 5.46 -2.87 1.52
C ILE A 79 5.55 -1.35 1.37
N ASP A 80 6.75 -0.84 1.10
CA ASP A 80 6.98 0.60 0.97
C ASP A 80 6.25 1.19 -0.24
N THR A 81 6.11 0.42 -1.32
CA THR A 81 5.29 0.82 -2.47
C THR A 81 3.81 0.91 -2.09
N CYS A 82 3.31 -0.01 -1.28
CA CYS A 82 1.95 0.08 -0.74
C CYS A 82 1.75 1.38 0.04
N PHE A 83 2.69 1.73 0.91
CA PHE A 83 2.62 2.96 1.70
C PHE A 83 2.59 4.20 0.80
N ASP A 84 3.45 4.24 -0.21
CA ASP A 84 3.53 5.40 -1.11
C ASP A 84 2.28 5.54 -1.97
N ALA A 85 1.71 4.43 -2.44
CA ALA A 85 0.46 4.46 -3.20
C ALA A 85 -0.67 5.07 -2.36
N ASP A 86 -0.75 4.70 -1.09
CA ASP A 86 -1.73 5.27 -0.15
C ASP A 86 -1.50 6.77 0.05
N ARG A 87 -0.25 7.19 0.27
CA ARG A 87 0.10 8.60 0.49
C ARG A 87 -0.17 9.47 -0.73
N LEU A 88 0.13 8.96 -1.92
CA LEU A 88 -0.13 9.69 -3.17
C LEU A 88 -1.62 9.88 -3.42
N ASP A 89 -2.44 8.94 -2.99
CA ASP A 89 -3.90 9.02 -3.13
C ASP A 89 -4.54 10.04 -2.18
N LEU A 90 -3.83 10.50 -1.16
CA LEU A 90 -4.38 11.45 -0.18
C LEU A 90 -4.76 12.80 -0.81
N GLU A 91 -4.17 13.20 -1.95
CA GLU A 91 -4.56 14.44 -2.62
C GLU A 91 -6.03 14.40 -3.04
N ARG A 92 -6.56 13.22 -3.35
CA ARG A 92 -7.98 13.04 -3.69
C ARG A 92 -8.90 13.58 -2.60
N VAL A 93 -8.47 13.57 -1.35
CA VAL A 93 -9.22 14.09 -0.20
C VAL A 93 -8.64 15.42 0.33
N GLY A 94 -7.83 16.11 -0.47
CA GLY A 94 -7.33 17.45 -0.14
C GLY A 94 -6.04 17.49 0.66
N ILE A 95 -5.35 16.37 0.83
CA ILE A 95 -4.08 16.31 1.56
C ILE A 95 -2.94 16.22 0.54
N ILE A 96 -2.00 17.18 0.59
CA ILE A 96 -0.87 17.21 -0.33
C ILE A 96 0.22 16.25 0.15
N PRO A 97 0.64 15.27 -0.68
CA PRO A 97 1.73 14.39 -0.29
C PRO A 97 3.08 15.12 -0.38
N TYR A 98 3.88 15.02 0.67
CA TYR A 98 5.21 15.63 0.70
C TYR A 98 6.25 14.63 0.20
N PRO A 99 7.12 15.03 -0.77
CA PRO A 99 8.14 14.12 -1.30
C PRO A 99 9.04 13.48 -0.22
N ASN A 100 9.41 14.24 0.80
CA ASN A 100 10.28 13.74 1.87
C ASN A 100 9.58 12.78 2.84
N LYS A 101 8.27 12.58 2.69
CA LYS A 101 7.50 11.61 3.48
C LYS A 101 7.23 10.31 2.70
N MET A 102 7.78 10.19 1.50
CA MET A 102 7.66 8.97 0.71
C MET A 102 8.70 7.93 1.13
N ALA A 103 8.35 6.67 0.99
CA ALA A 103 9.22 5.56 1.38
C ALA A 103 10.14 5.11 0.26
N THR A 104 9.79 5.37 -1.01
CA THR A 104 10.56 4.95 -2.18
C THR A 104 10.96 6.13 -3.05
N SER A 105 12.00 5.96 -3.89
CA SER A 105 12.40 7.01 -4.84
C SER A 105 11.33 7.27 -5.90
N LYS A 106 10.60 6.24 -6.33
CA LYS A 106 9.49 6.44 -7.28
C LYS A 106 8.34 7.20 -6.62
N GLY A 107 8.02 6.91 -5.37
CA GLY A 107 7.02 7.66 -4.62
C GLY A 107 7.41 9.12 -4.48
N GLU A 108 8.67 9.40 -4.17
CA GLU A 108 9.18 10.76 -4.10
C GLU A 108 9.04 11.49 -5.45
N TYR A 109 9.39 10.80 -6.55
CA TYR A 109 9.23 11.36 -7.89
C TYR A 109 7.76 11.72 -8.17
N TYR A 110 6.83 10.80 -7.92
CA TYR A 110 5.41 11.05 -8.19
C TYR A 110 4.81 12.09 -7.26
N ALA A 111 5.30 12.22 -6.03
CA ALA A 111 4.86 13.30 -5.14
C ALA A 111 5.23 14.67 -5.69
N LYS A 112 6.32 14.77 -6.46
CA LYS A 112 6.73 15.99 -7.17
C LYS A 112 6.02 16.15 -8.52
N ASN A 113 5.44 15.09 -9.07
CA ASN A 113 4.88 15.04 -10.42
C ASN A 113 3.51 14.38 -10.40
N LEU A 114 2.57 14.92 -9.65
CA LEU A 114 1.26 14.30 -9.40
C LEU A 114 0.43 14.09 -10.67
N SER A 115 0.53 15.00 -11.65
CA SER A 115 -0.20 14.82 -12.91
C SER A 115 0.23 13.53 -13.63
N GLU A 116 1.53 13.21 -13.62
CA GLU A 116 2.02 11.95 -14.20
C GLU A 116 1.48 10.74 -13.43
N PHE A 117 1.41 10.83 -12.11
CA PHE A 117 0.86 9.76 -11.30
C PHE A 117 -0.60 9.49 -11.65
N TYR A 118 -1.42 10.54 -11.79
CA TYR A 118 -2.83 10.36 -12.12
C TYR A 118 -3.04 9.86 -13.54
N ASP A 119 -2.20 10.27 -14.48
CA ASP A 119 -2.24 9.74 -15.85
C ASP A 119 -1.94 8.24 -15.87
N LEU A 120 -0.94 7.80 -15.09
CA LEU A 120 -0.61 6.38 -14.97
C LEU A 120 -1.74 5.59 -14.31
N ALA A 121 -2.31 6.13 -13.24
CA ALA A 121 -3.41 5.49 -12.53
C ALA A 121 -4.64 5.33 -13.43
N ALA A 122 -4.94 6.34 -14.25
CA ALA A 122 -6.05 6.28 -15.20
C ALA A 122 -5.83 5.18 -16.24
N LEU A 123 -4.61 5.01 -16.75
CA LEU A 123 -4.28 3.93 -17.68
C LEU A 123 -4.49 2.55 -17.07
N ILE A 124 -4.10 2.38 -15.80
CA ILE A 124 -4.26 1.11 -15.08
C ILE A 124 -5.73 0.78 -14.85
N THR A 125 -6.54 1.78 -14.51
CA THR A 125 -7.97 1.57 -14.22
C THR A 125 -8.82 1.39 -15.48
N MET A 126 -8.37 1.92 -16.61
CA MET A 126 -9.05 1.77 -17.90
C MET A 126 -8.76 0.44 -18.57
N GLY A 127 -7.70 -0.20 -18.19
CA GLY A 127 -7.32 -1.50 -18.70
C GLY A 127 -8.02 -2.61 -17.95
#